data_7cffce0e7455f9ebb427fb999f637917
#
_entry.id   7cffce0e7455f9ebb427fb999f637917
#
_cell.length_a   1.000
_cell.length_b   1.000
_cell.length_c   1.000
_cell.angle_alpha   90.00
_cell.angle_beta   90.00
_cell.angle_gamma   90.00
#
_symmetry.space_group_name_H-M   'P 1'
#
loop_
_entity.id
_entity.type
_entity.pdbx_description
1 polymer ?
#
loop_
_entity_poly.entity_id
_entity_poly.type
_entity_poly.pdbx_seq_one_letter_code
_entity_poly.pdbx_strand_id
1 'polypeptide(L)'
;AVPPGPAVSIERLVDTVDFRELLNAPGPVLLDGGMGTMLQARGLKLGEYPELAALEHPDWLLDIHRAYVAAGSQILCANTFGANREKLRRTGRTVEEVIPPSIALARQAAGGRALVALDLGPIGQLLEPTGSLDFETAVDIFAQEVRAARDAGADLVMVETMTDLQECRAAL
;
A
#
# COMPACT_ATOMS: atom_id res chain seq x y z
N ALA A 1 6.33 4.44 -57.02
CA ALA A 1 5.87 3.73 -55.82
C ALA A 1 6.97 3.85 -54.76
N VAL A 2 6.68 4.57 -53.68
CA VAL A 2 7.60 4.73 -52.53
C VAL A 2 7.40 3.49 -51.64
N PRO A 3 8.46 2.78 -51.22
CA PRO A 3 8.31 1.65 -50.32
C PRO A 3 7.78 2.11 -48.93
N PRO A 4 6.96 1.33 -48.28
CA PRO A 4 6.51 1.67 -46.93
C PRO A 4 7.71 1.66 -45.98
N GLY A 5 7.85 2.75 -45.20
CA GLY A 5 8.87 2.87 -44.18
C GLY A 5 8.65 1.82 -43.06
N PRO A 6 9.71 1.48 -42.30
CA PRO A 6 9.62 0.48 -41.27
C PRO A 6 8.52 0.84 -40.25
N ALA A 7 7.65 -0.12 -39.97
CA ALA A 7 6.66 -0.01 -38.89
C ALA A 7 7.41 0.20 -37.58
N VAL A 8 7.31 1.40 -37.05
CA VAL A 8 7.74 1.69 -35.67
C VAL A 8 6.76 1.01 -34.75
N SER A 9 7.12 -0.15 -34.21
CA SER A 9 6.37 -0.77 -33.12
C SER A 9 6.47 0.18 -31.92
N ILE A 10 5.36 0.81 -31.59
CA ILE A 10 5.22 1.62 -30.38
C ILE A 10 5.01 0.65 -29.22
N GLU A 11 6.00 -0.12 -28.87
CA GLU A 11 6.22 -0.53 -27.50
C GLU A 11 6.75 0.71 -26.78
N ARG A 12 5.84 1.55 -26.28
CA ARG A 12 6.19 2.51 -25.25
C ARG A 12 6.70 1.66 -24.09
N LEU A 13 8.01 1.66 -23.90
CA LEU A 13 8.62 1.48 -22.59
C LEU A 13 7.86 2.45 -21.67
N VAL A 14 6.97 1.94 -20.86
CA VAL A 14 6.43 2.69 -19.74
C VAL A 14 7.65 2.87 -18.85
N ASP A 15 8.21 4.09 -18.83
CA ASP A 15 9.26 4.45 -17.89
C ASP A 15 8.67 4.17 -16.50
N THR A 16 9.05 3.05 -15.91
CA THR A 16 8.66 2.73 -14.54
C THR A 16 9.36 3.71 -13.63
N VAL A 17 8.61 4.41 -12.80
CA VAL A 17 9.16 5.37 -11.83
C VAL A 17 10.17 4.64 -10.96
N ASP A 18 11.43 5.12 -10.94
CA ASP A 18 12.47 4.61 -10.04
C ASP A 18 12.46 5.42 -8.73
N PHE A 19 12.43 4.73 -7.59
CA PHE A 19 12.37 5.38 -6.28
C PHE A 19 13.60 6.25 -5.98
N ARG A 20 14.79 5.84 -6.44
CA ARG A 20 16.02 6.61 -6.22
C ARG A 20 16.06 7.86 -7.07
N GLU A 21 15.58 7.76 -8.31
CA GLU A 21 15.42 8.92 -9.18
C GLU A 21 14.42 9.90 -8.61
N LEU A 22 13.29 9.40 -8.07
CA LEU A 22 12.29 10.20 -7.42
C LEU A 22 12.84 10.97 -6.21
N LEU A 23 13.62 10.31 -5.34
CA LEU A 23 14.25 10.95 -4.18
C LEU A 23 15.33 11.97 -4.54
N ASN A 24 16.02 11.82 -5.68
CA ASN A 24 17.06 12.74 -6.14
C ASN A 24 16.50 13.86 -7.03
N ALA A 25 15.25 13.81 -7.42
CA ALA A 25 14.61 14.87 -8.19
C ALA A 25 14.44 16.14 -7.33
N PRO A 26 14.53 17.34 -7.92
CA PRO A 26 14.30 18.58 -7.18
C PRO A 26 12.82 18.71 -6.82
N GLY A 27 12.53 19.01 -5.57
CA GLY A 27 11.17 19.25 -5.06
C GLY A 27 10.69 18.16 -4.11
N PRO A 28 9.47 18.30 -3.57
CA PRO A 28 8.88 17.32 -2.68
C PRO A 28 8.39 16.10 -3.45
N VAL A 29 8.51 14.93 -2.84
CA VAL A 29 7.82 13.71 -3.29
C VAL A 29 6.40 13.72 -2.73
N LEU A 30 5.41 13.63 -3.61
CA LEU A 30 4.01 13.65 -3.23
C LEU A 30 3.48 12.24 -3.00
N LEU A 31 3.03 11.99 -1.79
CA LEU A 31 2.26 10.79 -1.45
C LEU A 31 0.77 11.03 -1.73
N ASP A 32 -0.01 9.96 -1.65
CA ASP A 32 -1.46 10.05 -1.59
C ASP A 32 -1.94 10.55 -0.21
N GLY A 33 -3.24 10.53 0.02
CA GLY A 33 -3.87 11.03 1.23
C GLY A 33 -4.77 9.99 1.91
N GLY A 34 -5.62 10.47 2.82
CA GLY A 34 -6.43 9.62 3.68
C GLY A 34 -7.34 8.65 2.94
N MET A 35 -7.10 7.35 3.07
CA MET A 35 -7.93 6.29 2.47
C MET A 35 -9.23 6.09 3.24
N GLY A 36 -9.17 5.97 4.56
CA GLY A 36 -10.34 5.68 5.40
C GLY A 36 -11.47 6.71 5.23
N THR A 37 -11.15 8.01 5.22
CA THR A 37 -12.14 9.09 5.01
C THR A 37 -12.75 9.06 3.62
N MET A 38 -11.98 8.70 2.60
CA MET A 38 -12.48 8.55 1.23
C MET A 38 -13.40 7.35 1.09
N LEU A 39 -13.13 6.24 1.78
CA LEU A 39 -14.03 5.08 1.85
C LEU A 39 -15.31 5.41 2.62
N GLN A 40 -15.23 6.13 3.74
CA GLN A 40 -16.40 6.59 4.48
C GLN A 40 -17.29 7.51 3.62
N ALA A 41 -16.71 8.40 2.85
CA ALA A 41 -17.46 9.24 1.91
C ALA A 41 -18.20 8.43 0.81
N ARG A 42 -17.78 7.19 0.55
CA ARG A 42 -18.45 6.25 -0.36
C ARG A 42 -19.45 5.33 0.33
N GLY A 43 -19.53 5.35 1.65
CA GLY A 43 -20.51 4.58 2.40
C GLY A 43 -19.95 3.54 3.37
N LEU A 44 -18.62 3.44 3.54
CA LEU A 44 -18.04 2.59 4.57
C LEU A 44 -18.50 3.08 5.94
N LYS A 45 -19.07 2.20 6.75
CA LYS A 45 -19.66 2.56 8.03
C LYS A 45 -18.61 2.53 9.15
N LEU A 46 -18.90 3.26 10.22
CA LEU A 46 -18.10 3.18 11.43
C LEU A 46 -18.15 1.75 12.01
N GLY A 47 -16.97 1.21 12.30
CA GLY A 47 -16.81 -0.15 12.82
C GLY A 47 -16.56 -1.21 11.75
N GLU A 48 -16.70 -0.89 10.46
CA GLU A 48 -16.23 -1.74 9.38
C GLU A 48 -14.72 -1.60 9.21
N TYR A 49 -14.09 -2.62 8.65
CA TYR A 49 -12.64 -2.68 8.46
C TYR A 49 -12.27 -2.12 7.08
N PRO A 50 -11.62 -0.93 7.01
CA PRO A 50 -11.24 -0.33 5.73
C PRO A 50 -10.40 -1.26 4.85
N GLU A 51 -9.55 -2.09 5.47
CA GLU A 51 -8.65 -3.02 4.78
C GLU A 51 -9.39 -4.06 3.94
N LEU A 52 -10.64 -4.38 4.30
CA LEU A 52 -11.47 -5.33 3.54
C LEU A 52 -12.06 -4.72 2.26
N ALA A 53 -11.93 -3.40 2.06
CA ALA A 53 -12.47 -2.74 0.87
C ALA A 53 -11.88 -3.29 -0.44
N ALA A 54 -10.67 -3.83 -0.42
CA ALA A 54 -10.09 -4.50 -1.59
C ALA A 54 -10.86 -5.75 -2.02
N LEU A 55 -11.57 -6.40 -1.09
CA LEU A 55 -12.37 -7.60 -1.32
C LEU A 55 -13.85 -7.27 -1.55
N GLU A 56 -14.38 -6.31 -0.79
CA GLU A 56 -15.81 -6.01 -0.71
C GLU A 56 -16.23 -4.89 -1.66
N HIS A 57 -15.36 -3.91 -1.89
CA HIS A 57 -15.59 -2.71 -2.69
C HIS A 57 -14.40 -2.34 -3.57
N PRO A 58 -13.89 -3.27 -4.41
CA PRO A 58 -12.66 -3.04 -5.20
C PRO A 58 -12.75 -1.80 -6.10
N ASP A 59 -13.93 -1.52 -6.65
CA ASP A 59 -14.14 -0.35 -7.51
C ASP A 59 -13.97 0.96 -6.74
N TRP A 60 -14.41 1.03 -5.47
CA TRP A 60 -14.21 2.23 -4.65
C TRP A 60 -12.74 2.50 -4.41
N LEU A 61 -12.00 1.44 -4.07
CA LEU A 61 -10.57 1.55 -3.80
C LEU A 61 -9.80 1.95 -5.07
N LEU A 62 -10.13 1.32 -6.20
CA LEU A 62 -9.52 1.64 -7.49
C LEU A 62 -9.75 3.10 -7.88
N ASP A 63 -10.96 3.61 -7.71
CA ASP A 63 -11.31 5.00 -8.04
C ASP A 63 -10.62 6.01 -7.13
N ILE A 64 -10.46 5.69 -5.83
CA ILE A 64 -9.73 6.54 -4.89
C ILE A 64 -8.27 6.64 -5.32
N HIS A 65 -7.61 5.53 -5.56
CA HIS A 65 -6.21 5.53 -6.01
C HIS A 65 -6.03 6.27 -7.34
N ARG A 66 -6.95 6.09 -8.30
CA ARG A 66 -6.93 6.83 -9.57
C ARG A 66 -7.06 8.34 -9.37
N ALA A 67 -7.91 8.77 -8.44
CA ALA A 67 -8.07 10.18 -8.12
C ALA A 67 -6.78 10.77 -7.54
N TYR A 68 -6.08 10.05 -6.66
CA TYR A 68 -4.79 10.49 -6.13
C TYR A 68 -3.70 10.55 -7.21
N VAL A 69 -3.62 9.55 -8.09
CA VAL A 69 -2.71 9.61 -9.25
C VAL A 69 -3.01 10.81 -10.15
N ALA A 70 -4.29 11.07 -10.41
CA ALA A 70 -4.70 12.22 -11.21
C ALA A 70 -4.37 13.57 -10.54
N ALA A 71 -4.35 13.61 -9.20
CA ALA A 71 -3.94 14.77 -8.41
C ALA A 71 -2.41 14.96 -8.35
N GLY A 72 -1.62 14.00 -8.84
CA GLY A 72 -0.17 14.10 -8.91
C GLY A 72 0.60 13.29 -7.88
N SER A 73 -0.04 12.36 -7.17
CA SER A 73 0.66 11.45 -6.26
C SER A 73 1.68 10.60 -7.01
N GLN A 74 2.89 10.56 -6.49
CA GLN A 74 4.03 9.83 -7.03
C GLN A 74 4.25 8.49 -6.29
N ILE A 75 3.70 8.37 -5.08
CA ILE A 75 3.64 7.14 -4.29
C ILE A 75 2.19 6.96 -3.83
N LEU A 76 1.65 5.77 -4.00
CA LEU A 76 0.36 5.34 -3.47
C LEU A 76 0.59 4.38 -2.31
N CYS A 77 0.04 4.68 -1.15
CA CYS A 77 -0.06 3.75 -0.04
C CYS A 77 -1.23 2.79 -0.31
N ALA A 78 -0.96 1.49 -0.41
CA ALA A 78 -2.01 0.50 -0.56
C ALA A 78 -2.90 0.50 0.70
N ASN A 79 -4.14 0.04 0.57
CA ASN A 79 -5.08 0.01 1.70
C ASN A 79 -4.77 -1.14 2.66
N THR A 80 -3.64 -1.05 3.36
CA THR A 80 -3.07 -2.13 4.19
C THR A 80 -2.69 -1.70 5.61
N PHE A 81 -2.97 -0.46 6.01
CA PHE A 81 -2.58 0.12 7.30
C PHE A 81 -2.88 -0.76 8.53
N GLY A 82 -4.00 -1.45 8.53
CA GLY A 82 -4.40 -2.37 9.59
C GLY A 82 -4.42 -3.84 9.17
N ALA A 83 -3.74 -4.21 8.08
CA ALA A 83 -3.81 -5.55 7.50
C ALA A 83 -2.94 -6.59 8.21
N ASN A 84 -2.53 -6.38 9.45
CA ASN A 84 -1.79 -7.36 10.24
C ASN A 84 -2.70 -8.46 10.81
N ARG A 85 -2.10 -9.62 11.10
CA ARG A 85 -2.83 -10.79 11.59
C ARG A 85 -3.59 -10.57 12.90
N GLU A 86 -3.11 -9.65 13.76
CA GLU A 86 -3.76 -9.38 15.05
C GLU A 86 -5.08 -8.60 14.87
N LYS A 87 -5.07 -7.58 14.03
CA LYS A 87 -6.27 -6.81 13.70
C LYS A 87 -7.24 -7.61 12.84
N LEU A 88 -6.74 -8.35 11.85
CA LEU A 88 -7.56 -9.18 10.94
C LEU A 88 -8.23 -10.38 11.63
N ARG A 89 -7.71 -10.84 12.78
CA ARG A 89 -8.29 -11.97 13.52
C ARG A 89 -9.80 -11.86 13.73
N ARG A 90 -10.29 -10.65 13.95
CA ARG A 90 -11.74 -10.40 14.18
C ARG A 90 -12.59 -10.45 12.91
N THR A 91 -11.97 -10.38 11.74
CA THR A 91 -12.64 -10.41 10.45
C THR A 91 -12.76 -11.81 9.87
N GLY A 92 -12.00 -12.77 10.42
CA GLY A 92 -11.85 -14.12 9.87
C GLY A 92 -11.02 -14.17 8.58
N ARG A 93 -10.34 -13.06 8.23
CA ARG A 93 -9.45 -12.98 7.06
C ARG A 93 -7.99 -13.09 7.46
N THR A 94 -7.16 -13.50 6.50
CA THR A 94 -5.70 -13.58 6.67
C THR A 94 -4.99 -12.42 5.96
N VAL A 95 -3.73 -12.22 6.32
CA VAL A 95 -2.84 -11.24 5.67
C VAL A 95 -2.72 -11.53 4.17
N GLU A 96 -2.60 -12.80 3.81
CA GLU A 96 -2.43 -13.29 2.44
C GLU A 96 -3.71 -13.14 1.58
N GLU A 97 -4.87 -13.03 2.22
CA GLU A 97 -6.14 -12.73 1.52
C GLU A 97 -6.33 -11.24 1.27
N VAL A 98 -5.81 -10.36 2.15
CA VAL A 98 -6.12 -8.91 2.15
C VAL A 98 -5.05 -8.09 1.45
N ILE A 99 -3.76 -8.35 1.71
CA ILE A 99 -2.66 -7.53 1.18
C ILE A 99 -2.51 -7.65 -0.33
N PRO A 100 -2.47 -8.85 -0.94
CA PRO A 100 -2.24 -8.96 -2.38
C PRO A 100 -3.29 -8.23 -3.23
N PRO A 101 -4.61 -8.34 -3.01
CA PRO A 101 -5.59 -7.59 -3.80
C PRO A 101 -5.49 -6.07 -3.57
N SER A 102 -5.14 -5.61 -2.36
CA SER A 102 -4.92 -4.18 -2.08
C SER A 102 -3.74 -3.63 -2.90
N ILE A 103 -2.62 -4.33 -2.93
CA ILE A 103 -1.45 -3.97 -3.76
C ILE A 103 -1.82 -4.01 -5.25
N ALA A 104 -2.52 -5.04 -5.72
CA ALA A 104 -2.90 -5.17 -7.12
C ALA A 104 -3.79 -4.01 -7.60
N LEU A 105 -4.76 -3.57 -6.80
CA LEU A 105 -5.62 -2.43 -7.11
C LEU A 105 -4.84 -1.11 -7.16
N ALA A 106 -3.92 -0.88 -6.21
CA ALA A 106 -3.05 0.28 -6.22
C ALA A 106 -2.15 0.29 -7.46
N ARG A 107 -1.53 -0.85 -7.83
CA ARG A 107 -0.73 -0.99 -9.06
C ARG A 107 -1.55 -0.77 -10.33
N GLN A 108 -2.77 -1.28 -10.38
CA GLN A 108 -3.69 -1.04 -11.49
C GLN A 108 -4.01 0.45 -11.64
N ALA A 109 -4.24 1.16 -10.54
CA ALA A 109 -4.48 2.60 -10.54
C ALA A 109 -3.24 3.40 -10.93
N ALA A 110 -2.08 3.01 -10.41
CA ALA A 110 -0.80 3.65 -10.70
C ALA A 110 -0.46 3.60 -12.20
N GLY A 111 -0.68 2.47 -12.86
CA GLY A 111 -0.43 2.33 -14.30
C GLY A 111 0.99 2.73 -14.72
N GLY A 112 1.99 2.47 -13.87
CA GLY A 112 3.39 2.84 -14.05
C GLY A 112 3.72 4.32 -13.75
N ARG A 113 2.74 5.15 -13.39
CA ARG A 113 2.92 6.60 -13.13
C ARG A 113 3.25 6.93 -11.67
N ALA A 114 3.05 5.99 -10.76
CA ALA A 114 3.35 6.10 -9.35
C ALA A 114 3.90 4.76 -8.83
N LEU A 115 4.71 4.83 -7.78
CA LEU A 115 5.13 3.66 -7.01
C LEU A 115 4.01 3.22 -6.07
N VAL A 116 4.04 1.96 -5.67
CA VAL A 116 3.07 1.39 -4.72
C VAL A 116 3.79 0.95 -3.45
N ALA A 117 3.40 1.51 -2.33
CA ALA A 117 3.89 1.18 -1.00
C ALA A 117 2.95 0.19 -0.30
N LEU A 118 3.52 -0.81 0.38
CA LEU A 118 2.85 -1.42 1.52
C LEU A 118 2.78 -0.37 2.63
N ASP A 119 1.58 -0.10 3.12
CA ASP A 119 1.36 0.79 4.26
C ASP A 119 1.32 -0.03 5.55
N LEU A 120 2.32 0.14 6.42
CA LEU A 120 2.45 -0.52 7.71
C LEU A 120 2.07 0.44 8.84
N GLY A 121 0.89 0.25 9.41
CA GLY A 121 0.49 0.89 10.65
C GLY A 121 0.83 0.06 11.89
N PRO A 122 0.59 0.58 13.12
CA PRO A 122 0.84 -0.12 14.36
C PRO A 122 0.07 -1.45 14.45
N ILE A 123 0.64 -2.44 15.13
CA ILE A 123 0.01 -3.75 15.37
C ILE A 123 -1.28 -3.60 16.17
N GLY A 124 -1.34 -2.59 17.05
CA GLY A 124 -2.48 -2.35 17.92
C GLY A 124 -2.38 -3.04 19.28
N GLN A 125 -1.20 -3.52 19.62
CA GLN A 125 -0.83 -4.03 20.95
C GLN A 125 0.45 -3.33 21.41
N LEU A 126 0.56 -3.12 22.73
CA LEU A 126 1.78 -2.53 23.29
C LEU A 126 2.84 -3.62 23.48
N LEU A 127 4.10 -3.27 23.15
CA LEU A 127 5.25 -4.12 23.37
C LEU A 127 5.64 -4.17 24.87
N GLU A 128 6.33 -5.23 25.24
CA GLU A 128 6.95 -5.33 26.56
C GLU A 128 7.97 -4.20 26.79
N PRO A 129 8.11 -3.69 28.01
CA PRO A 129 7.44 -4.09 29.25
C PRO A 129 6.07 -3.38 29.48
N THR A 130 5.66 -2.49 28.59
CA THR A 130 4.41 -1.71 28.74
C THR A 130 3.17 -2.54 28.46
N GLY A 131 3.26 -3.43 27.49
CA GLY A 131 2.22 -4.40 27.14
C GLY A 131 2.71 -5.83 27.25
N SER A 132 2.09 -6.73 26.46
CA SER A 132 2.38 -8.17 26.51
C SER A 132 2.96 -8.71 25.21
N LEU A 133 3.15 -7.87 24.18
CA LEU A 133 3.71 -8.29 22.89
C LEU A 133 5.25 -8.27 22.98
N ASP A 134 5.88 -9.42 22.81
CA ASP A 134 7.33 -9.47 22.72
C ASP A 134 7.86 -8.95 21.37
N PHE A 135 9.11 -8.50 21.35
CA PHE A 135 9.71 -7.86 20.19
C PHE A 135 9.80 -8.81 18.98
N GLU A 136 10.18 -10.06 19.17
CA GLU A 136 10.35 -11.03 18.09
C GLU A 136 9.00 -11.39 17.45
N THR A 137 7.95 -11.47 18.24
CA THR A 137 6.59 -11.64 17.73
C THR A 137 6.15 -10.44 16.89
N ALA A 138 6.50 -9.20 17.31
CA ALA A 138 6.22 -8.00 16.51
C ALA A 138 6.98 -8.03 15.17
N VAL A 139 8.25 -8.41 15.17
CA VAL A 139 9.05 -8.60 13.94
C VAL A 139 8.38 -9.62 13.02
N ASP A 140 7.92 -10.75 13.55
CA ASP A 140 7.29 -11.81 12.75
C ASP A 140 5.94 -11.37 12.15
N ILE A 141 5.16 -10.53 12.87
CA ILE A 141 3.92 -9.94 12.36
C ILE A 141 4.23 -9.06 11.14
N PHE A 142 5.12 -8.09 11.27
CA PHE A 142 5.50 -7.20 10.17
C PHE A 142 6.16 -7.95 9.01
N ALA A 143 7.01 -8.91 9.29
CA ALA A 143 7.64 -9.73 8.27
C ALA A 143 6.61 -10.53 7.44
N GLN A 144 5.49 -10.95 8.03
CA GLN A 144 4.39 -11.59 7.30
C GLN A 144 3.75 -10.62 6.29
N GLU A 145 3.44 -9.40 6.72
CA GLU A 145 2.87 -8.37 5.86
C GLU A 145 3.82 -8.00 4.70
N VAL A 146 5.10 -7.78 5.01
CA VAL A 146 6.12 -7.44 4.01
C VAL A 146 6.30 -8.56 2.98
N ARG A 147 6.31 -9.83 3.40
CA ARG A 147 6.39 -10.96 2.46
C ARG A 147 5.19 -10.99 1.53
N ALA A 148 3.98 -10.85 2.06
CA ALA A 148 2.75 -10.84 1.26
C ALA A 148 2.75 -9.69 0.23
N ALA A 149 3.18 -8.49 0.65
CA ALA A 149 3.26 -7.32 -0.23
C ALA A 149 4.36 -7.45 -1.29
N ARG A 150 5.55 -7.92 -0.92
CA ARG A 150 6.65 -8.19 -1.85
C ARG A 150 6.21 -9.16 -2.96
N ASP A 151 5.57 -10.25 -2.57
CA ASP A 151 5.14 -11.29 -3.51
C ASP A 151 3.99 -10.79 -4.41
N ALA A 152 3.22 -9.79 -3.93
CA ALA A 152 2.21 -9.07 -4.72
C ALA A 152 2.80 -7.92 -5.58
N GLY A 153 4.08 -7.62 -5.43
CA GLY A 153 4.80 -6.64 -6.24
C GLY A 153 4.73 -5.20 -5.70
N ALA A 154 4.68 -4.99 -4.39
CA ALA A 154 4.90 -3.67 -3.81
C ALA A 154 6.32 -3.18 -4.11
N ASP A 155 6.47 -1.88 -4.39
CA ASP A 155 7.76 -1.27 -4.75
C ASP A 155 8.55 -0.85 -3.49
N LEU A 156 7.86 -0.50 -2.41
CA LEU A 156 8.44 -0.06 -1.15
C LEU A 156 7.52 -0.32 0.05
N VAL A 157 8.02 -0.04 1.23
CA VAL A 157 7.27 -0.09 2.49
C VAL A 157 7.21 1.30 3.09
N MET A 158 6.03 1.73 3.49
CA MET A 158 5.80 2.93 4.30
C MET A 158 5.48 2.50 5.72
N VAL A 159 6.32 2.91 6.67
CA VAL A 159 6.08 2.71 8.11
C VAL A 159 5.55 4.02 8.66
N GLU A 160 4.30 4.03 9.14
CA GLU A 160 3.67 5.27 9.60
C GLU A 160 2.93 5.12 10.92
N THR A 161 2.63 6.26 11.54
CA THR A 161 1.76 6.37 12.73
C THR A 161 2.25 5.54 13.93
N MET A 162 3.53 5.19 13.97
CA MET A 162 4.12 4.45 15.08
C MET A 162 4.29 5.37 16.30
N THR A 163 3.81 4.90 17.46
CA THR A 163 3.93 5.62 18.74
C THR A 163 5.01 5.04 19.65
N ASP A 164 5.50 3.85 19.33
CA ASP A 164 6.56 3.13 20.06
C ASP A 164 7.78 2.96 19.16
N LEU A 165 8.94 3.40 19.65
CA LEU A 165 10.19 3.25 18.91
C LEU A 165 10.60 1.78 18.70
N GLN A 166 10.29 0.91 19.67
CA GLN A 166 10.60 -0.53 19.53
C GLN A 166 9.70 -1.17 18.48
N GLU A 167 8.43 -0.78 18.42
CA GLU A 167 7.52 -1.24 17.36
C GLU A 167 8.01 -0.76 15.98
N CYS A 168 8.43 0.49 15.86
CA CYS A 168 9.03 1.01 14.63
C CYS A 168 10.30 0.23 14.22
N ARG A 169 11.16 -0.14 15.18
CA ARG A 169 12.34 -0.98 14.93
C ARG A 169 11.98 -2.40 14.50
N ALA A 170 10.89 -2.95 15.03
CA ALA A 170 10.41 -4.28 14.61
C ALA A 170 9.88 -4.27 13.16
N ALA A 171 9.39 -3.13 12.69
CA ALA A 171 8.89 -2.97 11.32
C ALA A 171 10.03 -2.75 10.29
N LEU A 172 11.22 -2.32 10.72
CA LEU A 172 12.40 -2.06 9.87
C LEU A 172 13.28 -3.30 9.72
#